data_7c0cf6682b60a68bb50769f760628cc4
#
_entry.id   7c0cf6682b60a68bb50769f760628cc4
#
_cell.length_a   1.000
_cell.length_b   1.000
_cell.length_c   1.000
_cell.angle_alpha   90.00
_cell.angle_beta   90.00
_cell.angle_gamma   90.00
#
_symmetry.space_group_name_H-M   'P 1'
#
loop_
_entity.id
_entity.type
_entity.pdbx_description
1 polymer ?
#
loop_
_entity_poly.entity_id
_entity_poly.type
_entity_poly.pdbx_seq_one_letter_code
_entity_poly.pdbx_strand_id
1 'polypeptide(L)'
;MERHVLIAYGDGKELGDFSIFARTLKRDLDGKFDKIRTLYMNRDHQLFDFIKSVPPAKARIAELHIFTHAIGAGVFLGYGDDDIGIARARVARIARARR
;
A
#
# COMPACT_ATOMS: atom_id res chain seq x y z
N MET A 1 -14.45 4.69 16.15
CA MET A 1 -14.11 4.44 14.73
C MET A 1 -12.98 3.43 14.66
N GLU A 2 -13.13 2.42 13.84
CA GLU A 2 -12.10 1.41 13.69
C GLU A 2 -10.80 1.99 13.12
N ARG A 3 -9.68 1.42 13.52
CA ARG A 3 -8.34 1.80 13.06
C ARG A 3 -7.81 0.66 12.18
N HIS A 4 -7.63 0.96 10.91
CA HIS A 4 -7.17 -0.03 9.93
C HIS A 4 -5.73 0.25 9.52
N VAL A 5 -4.97 -0.82 9.32
CA VAL A 5 -3.64 -0.76 8.72
C VAL A 5 -3.70 -1.45 7.37
N LEU A 6 -3.22 -0.78 6.35
CA LEU A 6 -3.11 -1.30 5.00
C LEU A 6 -1.64 -1.51 4.67
N ILE A 7 -1.30 -2.70 4.23
CA ILE A 7 0.07 -3.06 3.85
C ILE A 7 0.03 -3.53 2.41
N ALA A 8 0.55 -2.71 1.52
CA ALA A 8 0.61 -3.00 0.09
C ALA A 8 2.03 -3.36 -0.28
N TYR A 9 2.23 -4.33 -1.16
CA TYR A 9 3.55 -4.69 -1.62
C TYR A 9 3.53 -4.97 -3.12
N GLY A 10 4.58 -4.53 -3.78
CA GLY A 10 4.75 -4.73 -5.20
C GLY A 10 5.61 -5.94 -5.52
N ASP A 11 5.89 -6.12 -6.79
CA ASP A 11 6.71 -7.21 -7.29
C ASP A 11 8.19 -6.87 -7.10
N GLY A 12 8.89 -7.65 -6.29
CA GLY A 12 10.31 -7.48 -6.06
C GLY A 12 11.19 -8.19 -7.08
N LYS A 13 10.64 -9.16 -7.78
CA LYS A 13 11.36 -9.99 -8.77
C LYS A 13 12.78 -10.34 -8.31
N GLU A 14 13.79 -9.92 -9.08
CA GLU A 14 15.18 -10.27 -8.81
C GLU A 14 15.75 -9.61 -7.55
N LEU A 15 15.11 -8.55 -7.06
CA LEU A 15 15.62 -7.77 -5.94
C LEU A 15 15.03 -8.19 -4.59
N GLY A 16 14.21 -9.25 -4.58
CA GLY A 16 13.69 -9.80 -3.35
C GLY A 16 12.17 -9.90 -3.33
N ASP A 17 11.68 -10.61 -2.34
CA ASP A 17 10.25 -10.87 -2.17
C ASP A 17 9.68 -9.98 -1.08
N PHE A 18 8.96 -8.95 -1.48
CA PHE A 18 8.33 -8.02 -0.53
C PHE A 18 7.21 -8.64 0.29
N SER A 19 6.69 -9.81 -0.11
CA SER A 19 5.63 -10.48 0.66
C SER A 19 6.11 -10.88 2.05
N ILE A 20 7.39 -11.18 2.19
CA ILE A 20 7.98 -11.54 3.50
C ILE A 20 7.92 -10.33 4.43
N PHE A 21 8.27 -9.15 3.95
CA PHE A 21 8.20 -7.93 4.75
C PHE A 21 6.77 -7.60 5.14
N ALA A 22 5.82 -7.76 4.21
CA ALA A 22 4.42 -7.49 4.50
C ALA A 22 3.87 -8.44 5.56
N ARG A 23 4.19 -9.72 5.49
CA ARG A 23 3.76 -10.71 6.48
C ARG A 23 4.37 -10.46 7.85
N THR A 24 5.66 -10.12 7.88
CA THR A 24 6.35 -9.83 9.13
C THR A 24 5.72 -8.62 9.81
N LEU A 25 5.47 -7.56 9.07
CA LEU A 25 4.84 -6.36 9.61
C LEU A 25 3.43 -6.66 10.12
N LYS A 26 2.64 -7.43 9.35
CA LYS A 26 1.30 -7.80 9.77
C LYS A 26 1.33 -8.56 11.10
N ARG A 27 2.25 -9.50 11.26
CA ARG A 27 2.41 -10.25 12.50
C ARG A 27 2.80 -9.33 13.65
N ASP A 28 3.74 -8.41 13.40
CA ASP A 28 4.22 -7.51 14.44
C ASP A 28 3.15 -6.53 14.92
N LEU A 29 2.20 -6.18 14.05
CA LEU A 29 1.11 -5.26 14.37
C LEU A 29 -0.14 -5.98 14.88
N ASP A 30 -0.14 -7.30 14.89
CA ASP A 30 -1.31 -8.08 15.30
C ASP A 30 -1.76 -7.71 16.71
N GLY A 31 -3.06 -7.50 16.87
CA GLY A 31 -3.64 -7.11 18.14
C GLY A 31 -3.55 -5.63 18.48
N LYS A 32 -2.82 -4.84 17.70
CA LYS A 32 -2.64 -3.40 17.96
C LYS A 32 -3.65 -2.51 17.23
N PHE A 33 -4.33 -3.07 16.23
CA PHE A 33 -5.29 -2.36 15.40
C PHE A 33 -6.51 -3.23 15.16
N ASP A 34 -7.62 -2.61 14.74
CA ASP A 34 -8.86 -3.34 14.53
C ASP A 34 -8.79 -4.26 13.32
N LYS A 35 -8.15 -3.82 12.23
CA LYS A 35 -7.94 -4.63 11.03
C LYS A 35 -6.59 -4.34 10.43
N ILE A 36 -5.90 -5.40 10.01
CA ILE A 36 -4.62 -5.30 9.31
C ILE A 36 -4.75 -6.15 8.05
N ARG A 37 -4.66 -5.49 6.89
CA ARG A 37 -4.82 -6.19 5.60
C ARG A 37 -3.59 -5.99 4.74
N THR A 38 -3.24 -7.03 3.99
CA THR A 38 -2.14 -7.00 3.04
C THR A 38 -2.68 -7.19 1.63
N LEU A 39 -2.03 -6.59 0.65
CA LEU A 39 -2.39 -6.73 -0.76
C LEU A 39 -1.14 -6.71 -1.63
N TYR A 40 -1.01 -7.72 -2.49
CA TYR A 40 -0.03 -7.70 -3.56
C TYR A 40 -0.56 -6.84 -4.70
N MET A 41 0.30 -5.97 -5.25
CA MET A 41 -0.07 -5.06 -6.32
C MET A 41 0.97 -5.05 -7.41
N ASN A 42 0.50 -4.95 -8.64
CA ASN A 42 1.36 -4.69 -9.79
C ASN A 42 0.82 -3.58 -10.70
N ARG A 43 -0.26 -2.91 -10.26
CA ARG A 43 -0.87 -1.78 -10.98
C ARG A 43 -1.30 -0.71 -9.99
N ASP A 44 -1.26 0.54 -10.43
CA ASP A 44 -1.56 1.67 -9.56
C ASP A 44 -3.00 1.70 -9.06
N HIS A 45 -3.97 1.31 -9.91
CA HIS A 45 -5.38 1.34 -9.50
C HIS A 45 -5.67 0.39 -8.33
N GLN A 46 -4.88 -0.68 -8.18
CA GLN A 46 -5.05 -1.61 -7.07
C GLN A 46 -4.80 -0.94 -5.73
N LEU A 47 -3.83 -0.04 -5.66
CA LEU A 47 -3.56 0.74 -4.45
C LEU A 47 -4.75 1.65 -4.11
N PHE A 48 -5.30 2.33 -5.10
CA PHE A 48 -6.46 3.20 -4.89
C PHE A 48 -7.67 2.42 -4.44
N ASP A 49 -7.95 1.29 -5.08
CA ASP A 49 -9.08 0.44 -4.71
C ASP A 49 -8.92 -0.09 -3.29
N PHE A 50 -7.70 -0.44 -2.91
CA PHE A 50 -7.38 -0.91 -1.57
C PHE A 50 -7.68 0.17 -0.53
N ILE A 51 -7.23 1.39 -0.77
CA ILE A 51 -7.49 2.53 0.11
C ILE A 51 -8.99 2.82 0.20
N LYS A 52 -9.68 2.83 -0.94
CA LYS A 52 -11.12 3.10 -1.00
C LYS A 52 -11.95 2.01 -0.33
N SER A 53 -11.40 0.82 -0.16
CA SER A 53 -12.12 -0.28 0.49
C SER A 53 -12.33 -0.06 1.98
N VAL A 54 -11.65 0.91 2.59
CA VAL A 54 -11.88 1.29 3.99
C VAL A 54 -13.05 2.25 4.03
N PRO A 55 -14.18 1.89 4.66
CA PRO A 55 -15.36 2.76 4.69
C PRO A 55 -15.10 3.96 5.59
N PRO A 56 -15.10 5.19 5.03
CA PRO A 56 -14.70 6.37 5.81
C PRO A 56 -15.66 6.72 6.95
N ALA A 57 -16.90 6.24 6.87
CA ALA A 57 -17.88 6.47 7.92
C ALA A 57 -17.68 5.59 9.15
N LYS A 58 -16.94 4.47 9.01
CA LYS A 58 -16.80 3.47 10.07
C LYS A 58 -15.37 3.26 10.51
N ALA A 59 -14.41 3.63 9.68
CA ALA A 59 -13.01 3.33 9.91
C ALA A 59 -12.11 4.42 9.35
N ARG A 60 -10.90 4.48 9.88
CA ARG A 60 -9.84 5.33 9.33
C ARG A 60 -8.63 4.48 9.03
N ILE A 61 -7.83 4.93 8.08
CA ILE A 61 -6.53 4.33 7.82
C ILE A 61 -5.55 4.95 8.83
N ALA A 62 -5.17 4.15 9.82
CA ALA A 62 -4.20 4.59 10.83
C ALA A 62 -2.79 4.57 10.27
N GLU A 63 -2.47 3.56 9.44
CA GLU A 63 -1.17 3.42 8.81
C GLU A 63 -1.34 2.85 7.40
N LEU A 64 -0.54 3.34 6.48
CA LEU A 64 -0.43 2.81 5.13
C LEU A 64 1.04 2.52 4.86
N HIS A 65 1.36 1.25 4.67
CA HIS A 65 2.72 0.81 4.37
C HIS A 65 2.78 0.31 2.93
N ILE A 66 3.80 0.72 2.20
CA ILE A 66 4.00 0.31 0.82
C ILE A 66 5.42 -0.22 0.68
N PHE A 67 5.54 -1.52 0.42
CA PHE A 67 6.83 -2.17 0.18
C PHE A 67 7.02 -2.35 -1.32
N THR A 68 7.91 -1.55 -1.91
CA THR A 68 8.18 -1.60 -3.33
C THR A 68 9.49 -0.88 -3.61
N HIS A 69 9.98 -1.02 -4.83
CA HIS A 69 11.12 -0.23 -5.25
C HIS A 69 10.68 1.21 -5.51
N ALA A 70 11.48 2.15 -5.05
CA ALA A 70 11.28 3.56 -5.35
C ALA A 70 12.43 4.04 -6.23
N ILE A 71 12.08 4.76 -7.28
CA ILE A 71 13.05 5.49 -8.09
C ILE A 71 12.73 6.96 -7.94
N GLY A 72 13.68 7.85 -8.25
CA GLY A 72 13.53 9.28 -8.00
C GLY A 72 12.22 9.90 -8.51
N ALA A 73 11.60 9.28 -9.52
CA ALA A 73 10.35 9.76 -10.10
C ALA A 73 9.09 9.20 -9.44
N GLY A 74 9.18 8.16 -8.60
CA GLY A 74 7.97 7.59 -8.01
C GLY A 74 8.16 6.20 -7.42
N VAL A 75 7.03 5.56 -7.18
CA VAL A 75 6.94 4.23 -6.59
C VAL A 75 6.71 3.20 -7.70
N PHE A 76 7.56 2.18 -7.74
CA PHE A 76 7.46 1.10 -8.73
C PHE A 76 6.59 -0.02 -8.17
N LEU A 77 5.38 -0.16 -8.70
CA LEU A 77 4.39 -1.13 -8.21
C LEU A 77 4.52 -2.52 -8.82
N GLY A 78 5.40 -2.70 -9.78
CA GLY A 78 5.63 -4.00 -10.42
C GLY A 78 5.84 -3.83 -11.91
N TYR A 79 5.73 -4.95 -12.63
CA TYR A 79 5.99 -4.99 -14.08
C TYR A 79 4.69 -5.05 -14.88
N GLY A 80 3.62 -4.45 -14.36
CA GLY A 80 2.37 -4.30 -15.08
C GLY A 80 2.44 -3.21 -16.12
N ASP A 81 1.29 -2.84 -16.67
CA ASP A 81 1.20 -1.86 -17.75
C ASP A 81 1.13 -0.42 -17.23
N ASP A 82 1.08 -0.23 -15.93
CA ASP A 82 0.96 1.11 -15.35
C ASP A 82 2.24 1.90 -15.47
N ASP A 83 2.11 3.18 -15.78
CA ASP A 83 3.21 4.11 -15.84
C ASP A 83 3.65 4.52 -14.43
N ILE A 84 4.96 4.48 -14.17
CA ILE A 84 5.52 4.88 -12.87
C ILE A 84 5.19 6.32 -12.55
N GLY A 85 5.21 7.21 -13.56
CA GLY A 85 4.89 8.60 -13.37
C GLY A 85 3.44 8.81 -12.92
N ILE A 86 2.52 8.04 -13.47
CA ILE A 86 1.11 8.08 -13.07
C ILE A 86 0.97 7.60 -11.62
N ALA A 87 1.61 6.49 -11.26
CA ALA A 87 1.60 5.96 -9.90
C ALA A 87 2.13 7.00 -8.90
N ARG A 88 3.22 7.67 -9.23
CA ARG A 88 3.80 8.73 -8.40
C ARG A 88 2.82 9.86 -8.13
N ALA A 89 2.18 10.37 -9.18
CA ALA A 89 1.24 11.47 -9.06
C ALA A 89 0.05 11.10 -8.19
N ARG A 90 -0.47 9.89 -8.34
CA ARG A 90 -1.62 9.42 -7.57
C ARG A 90 -1.26 9.17 -6.10
N VAL A 91 -0.10 8.60 -5.81
CA VAL A 91 0.35 8.40 -4.44
C VAL A 91 0.52 9.73 -3.73
N ALA A 92 1.10 10.74 -4.38
CA ALA A 92 1.22 12.07 -3.80
C ALA A 92 -0.14 12.71 -3.49
N ARG A 93 -1.13 12.49 -4.35
CA ARG A 93 -2.49 12.99 -4.14
C ARG A 93 -3.14 12.33 -2.92
N ILE A 94 -2.98 11.03 -2.75
CA ILE A 94 -3.51 10.30 -1.59
C ILE A 94 -2.89 10.83 -0.31
N ALA A 95 -1.57 10.99 -0.29
CA ALA A 95 -0.86 11.48 0.89
C ALA A 95 -1.37 12.86 1.32
N ARG A 96 -1.65 13.75 0.36
CA ARG A 96 -2.21 15.07 0.64
C ARG A 96 -3.64 14.98 1.18
N ALA A 97 -4.45 14.12 0.62
CA ALA A 97 -5.85 13.96 1.05
C ALA A 97 -5.98 13.38 2.47
N ARG A 98 -4.95 12.69 2.97
CA ARG A 98 -4.96 12.04 4.28
C ARG A 98 -4.36 12.91 5.39
N ARG A 99 -3.83 14.04 5.05
CA ARG A 99 -3.34 14.99 6.05
C ARG A 99 -4.51 15.82 6.58
#